data_dcf1a75fb169cc63ff12f921dec319e7
#
_entry.id   dcf1a75fb169cc63ff12f921dec319e7
#
_cell.length_a   1.000
_cell.length_b   1.000
_cell.length_c   1.000
_cell.angle_alpha   90.00
_cell.angle_beta   90.00
_cell.angle_gamma   90.00
#
_symmetry.space_group_name_H-M   'P 1'
#
loop_
_entity.id
_entity.type
_entity.pdbx_description
1 polymer ?
#
loop_
_entity_poly.entity_id
_entity_poly.type
_entity_poly.pdbx_seq_one_letter_code
_entity_poly.pdbx_strand_id
1 'polypeptide(L)'
;MTNSHLLNTGLGEFEKSIGIRLADKALMLLDKYGIKLLFLVDKEMVGAFGDNVDYYVINKVRRELLKNCLLTPLRRWLLPSVDMVHWTNQFYKFRVRIAPKLLVTVHDFNFMHNEITGLHKRKKLMVTTRRLDQATHLSFISNFTEQDVKRYYDFKQPARVICNGVTNLNTKTQEQYDKELEGMGVPKNFLFHISRWSRKKNVILILEMMKHLPDEHLVLAGTAGEKFEKLVYDTIESLQLKNVTVVGKVSGEQKAALLSRCKGLLFPSMSEGFGLPVVEAMCFGKPSFLTRLTSLPEVGGDISYYFDSLDAKDMAETVRKGLADYASAPEEKAEKLKQRAAMFSWDRAVDEYVQFYIDILCGKEK
;
A
#
# COMPACT_ATOMS: atom_id res chain seq x y z
N MET A 1 -8.49 14.13 -0.82
CA MET A 1 -8.62 12.88 -1.58
C MET A 1 -8.41 13.19 -3.04
N THR A 2 -7.70 12.42 -3.74
CA THR A 2 -6.79 12.91 -4.74
C THR A 2 -7.01 12.27 -6.09
N ASN A 3 -6.29 12.59 -7.01
CA ASN A 3 -6.15 12.25 -8.41
C ASN A 3 -6.71 10.86 -8.79
N SER A 4 -7.70 10.85 -9.67
CA SER A 4 -8.20 9.67 -10.39
C SER A 4 -7.08 8.78 -10.97
N HIS A 5 -5.89 9.34 -11.23
CA HIS A 5 -4.72 8.60 -11.71
C HIS A 5 -4.04 7.69 -10.67
N LEU A 6 -4.40 7.77 -9.38
CA LEU A 6 -3.79 6.97 -8.31
C LEU A 6 -4.64 5.76 -7.89
N LEU A 7 -5.83 5.57 -8.43
CA LEU A 7 -6.78 4.52 -8.02
C LEU A 7 -6.22 3.09 -8.07
N ASN A 8 -5.21 2.84 -8.90
CA ASN A 8 -4.55 1.54 -9.04
C ASN A 8 -3.20 1.46 -8.31
N THR A 9 -3.01 2.25 -7.26
CA THR A 9 -1.81 2.24 -6.42
C THR A 9 -2.18 1.92 -4.98
N GLY A 10 -1.21 1.50 -4.16
CA GLY A 10 -1.45 1.30 -2.72
C GLY A 10 -2.01 2.54 -2.01
N LEU A 11 -1.60 3.75 -2.46
CA LEU A 11 -2.16 5.00 -1.95
C LEU A 11 -3.60 5.21 -2.39
N GLY A 12 -3.93 4.89 -3.64
CA GLY A 12 -5.30 4.96 -4.14
C GLY A 12 -6.22 3.96 -3.46
N GLU A 13 -5.74 2.75 -3.18
CA GLU A 13 -6.48 1.75 -2.41
C GLU A 13 -6.75 2.25 -0.98
N PHE A 14 -5.76 2.86 -0.32
CA PHE A 14 -5.93 3.51 0.98
C PHE A 14 -7.02 4.59 0.93
N GLU A 15 -6.91 5.55 0.01
CA GLU A 15 -7.85 6.66 -0.09
C GLU A 15 -9.28 6.20 -0.40
N LYS A 16 -9.43 5.23 -1.29
CA LYS A 16 -10.73 4.64 -1.63
C LYS A 16 -11.34 3.90 -0.44
N SER A 17 -10.56 3.02 0.19
CA SER A 17 -11.05 2.17 1.28
C SER A 17 -11.42 2.96 2.52
N ILE A 18 -10.62 3.97 2.89
CA ILE A 18 -10.91 4.88 4.00
C ILE A 18 -12.12 5.78 3.64
N GLY A 19 -12.15 6.32 2.41
CA GLY A 19 -13.18 7.26 2.00
C GLY A 19 -14.58 6.65 2.01
N ILE A 20 -14.77 5.47 1.43
CA ILE A 20 -16.06 4.76 1.43
C ILE A 20 -16.54 4.53 2.87
N ARG A 21 -15.71 3.96 3.72
CA ARG A 21 -16.08 3.61 5.10
C ARG A 21 -16.28 4.82 6.01
N LEU A 22 -15.56 5.92 5.78
CA LEU A 22 -15.84 7.19 6.45
C LEU A 22 -17.20 7.75 6.04
N ALA A 23 -17.57 7.64 4.76
CA ALA A 23 -18.88 8.07 4.27
C ALA A 23 -20.01 7.25 4.91
N ASP A 24 -19.83 5.95 5.11
CA ASP A 24 -20.77 5.09 5.82
C ASP A 24 -20.99 5.54 7.28
N LYS A 25 -19.97 6.12 7.91
CA LYS A 25 -20.03 6.63 9.29
C LYS A 25 -20.43 8.11 9.40
N ALA A 26 -20.63 8.82 8.29
CA ALA A 26 -20.82 10.27 8.27
C ALA A 26 -22.04 10.73 9.04
N LEU A 27 -23.17 10.04 8.91
CA LEU A 27 -24.40 10.36 9.65
C LEU A 27 -24.21 10.17 11.16
N MET A 28 -23.61 9.07 11.59
CA MET A 28 -23.31 8.83 13.00
C MET A 28 -22.36 9.89 13.57
N LEU A 29 -21.35 10.30 12.80
CA LEU A 29 -20.43 11.36 13.21
C LEU A 29 -21.12 12.71 13.37
N LEU A 30 -22.04 13.03 12.46
CA LEU A 30 -22.84 14.26 12.53
C LEU A 30 -23.78 14.24 13.74
N ASP A 31 -24.58 13.18 13.90
CA ASP A 31 -25.61 13.09 14.94
C ASP A 31 -25.03 13.03 16.35
N LYS A 32 -23.96 12.25 16.53
CA LYS A 32 -23.40 11.98 17.86
C LYS A 32 -22.34 13.00 18.30
N TYR A 33 -21.60 13.56 17.36
CA TYR A 33 -20.43 14.39 17.65
C TYR A 33 -20.45 15.76 16.97
N GLY A 34 -21.44 16.06 16.13
CA GLY A 34 -21.50 17.28 15.34
C GLY A 34 -20.41 17.39 14.27
N ILE A 35 -19.77 16.27 13.91
CA ILE A 35 -18.68 16.25 12.94
C ILE A 35 -19.24 16.01 11.54
N LYS A 36 -19.12 17.02 10.69
CA LYS A 36 -19.52 16.95 9.29
C LYS A 36 -18.31 16.62 8.40
N LEU A 37 -18.44 15.64 7.53
CA LEU A 37 -17.37 15.23 6.60
C LEU A 37 -17.49 15.99 5.26
N LEU A 38 -16.37 16.58 4.83
CA LEU A 38 -16.22 17.24 3.55
C LEU A 38 -15.06 16.64 2.77
N PHE A 39 -15.36 16.04 1.64
CA PHE A 39 -14.34 15.38 0.80
C PHE A 39 -13.84 16.32 -0.28
N LEU A 40 -12.54 16.56 -0.27
CA LEU A 40 -11.83 17.35 -1.26
C LEU A 40 -11.47 16.46 -2.46
N VAL A 41 -12.10 16.66 -3.61
CA VAL A 41 -12.03 15.71 -4.73
C VAL A 41 -11.85 16.43 -6.09
N ASP A 42 -11.43 15.68 -7.10
CA ASP A 42 -11.55 16.06 -8.50
C ASP A 42 -13.01 15.94 -8.96
N LYS A 43 -13.41 16.69 -9.99
CA LYS A 43 -14.79 16.72 -10.49
C LYS A 43 -15.35 15.31 -10.79
N GLU A 44 -14.51 14.44 -11.33
CA GLU A 44 -14.84 13.06 -11.71
C GLU A 44 -15.11 12.14 -10.51
N MET A 45 -14.72 12.58 -9.30
CA MET A 45 -14.87 11.81 -8.06
C MET A 45 -16.05 12.26 -7.20
N VAL A 46 -16.85 13.22 -7.68
CA VAL A 46 -18.09 13.62 -6.99
C VAL A 46 -19.06 12.44 -7.01
N GLY A 47 -19.59 12.09 -5.83
CA GLY A 47 -20.47 10.93 -5.66
C GLY A 47 -19.74 9.57 -5.50
N ALA A 48 -18.42 9.51 -5.73
CA ALA A 48 -17.67 8.24 -5.66
C ALA A 48 -17.65 7.59 -4.26
N PHE A 49 -18.00 8.35 -3.21
CA PHE A 49 -18.03 7.88 -1.82
C PHE A 49 -19.46 7.88 -1.23
N GLY A 50 -20.50 8.06 -2.07
CA GLY A 50 -21.88 8.10 -1.65
C GLY A 50 -22.40 9.51 -1.30
N ASP A 51 -23.67 9.59 -0.85
CA ASP A 51 -24.39 10.85 -0.69
C ASP A 51 -24.37 11.37 0.78
N ASN A 52 -23.81 10.60 1.71
CA ASN A 52 -23.77 10.98 3.13
C ASN A 52 -22.65 11.98 3.47
N VAL A 53 -21.86 12.40 2.49
CA VAL A 53 -20.74 13.33 2.65
C VAL A 53 -20.87 14.49 1.67
N ASP A 54 -20.36 15.64 2.07
CA ASP A 54 -20.25 16.77 1.16
C ASP A 54 -18.99 16.64 0.29
N TYR A 55 -19.05 17.20 -0.91
CA TYR A 55 -17.93 17.23 -1.85
C TYR A 55 -17.50 18.66 -2.15
N TYR A 56 -16.22 18.93 -2.04
CA TYR A 56 -15.61 20.16 -2.50
C TYR A 56 -14.70 19.89 -3.69
N VAL A 57 -15.09 20.41 -4.85
CA VAL A 57 -14.34 20.20 -6.10
C VAL A 57 -13.20 21.18 -6.22
N ILE A 58 -11.97 20.65 -6.32
CA ILE A 58 -10.80 21.44 -6.72
C ILE A 58 -10.55 21.29 -8.21
N ASN A 59 -10.83 22.34 -8.97
CA ASN A 59 -10.45 22.38 -10.38
C ASN A 59 -8.94 22.65 -10.57
N LYS A 60 -8.44 22.42 -11.79
CA LYS A 60 -7.00 22.60 -12.12
C LYS A 60 -6.48 23.99 -11.77
N VAL A 61 -7.26 25.05 -12.02
CA VAL A 61 -6.86 26.43 -11.75
C VAL A 61 -6.69 26.68 -10.25
N ARG A 62 -7.70 26.32 -9.44
CA ARG A 62 -7.62 26.43 -7.98
C ARG A 62 -6.45 25.62 -7.41
N ARG A 63 -6.19 24.44 -7.96
CA ARG A 63 -5.07 23.59 -7.55
C ARG A 63 -3.72 24.25 -7.80
N GLU A 64 -3.51 24.86 -8.97
CA GLU A 64 -2.27 25.57 -9.29
C GLU A 64 -2.10 26.85 -8.45
N LEU A 65 -3.18 27.58 -8.23
CA LEU A 65 -3.16 28.75 -7.32
C LEU A 65 -2.78 28.33 -5.89
N LEU A 66 -3.34 27.24 -5.37
CA LEU A 66 -3.01 26.71 -4.04
C LEU A 66 -1.55 26.25 -3.91
N LYS A 67 -0.95 25.73 -5.00
CA LYS A 67 0.45 25.32 -5.00
C LYS A 67 1.41 26.50 -5.05
N ASN A 68 1.10 27.51 -5.86
CA ASN A 68 2.04 28.54 -6.32
C ASN A 68 1.79 29.93 -5.71
N CYS A 69 0.62 30.18 -5.11
CA CYS A 69 0.32 31.47 -4.54
C CYS A 69 1.14 31.73 -3.26
N LEU A 70 1.91 32.81 -3.24
CA LEU A 70 2.67 33.25 -2.08
C LEU A 70 1.82 34.03 -1.06
N LEU A 71 0.63 34.51 -1.48
CA LEU A 71 -0.26 35.31 -0.65
C LEU A 71 -1.18 34.42 0.20
N THR A 72 -0.83 34.21 1.45
CA THR A 72 -1.57 33.40 2.42
C THR A 72 -3.04 33.78 2.58
N PRO A 73 -3.45 35.08 2.60
CA PRO A 73 -4.87 35.47 2.72
C PRO A 73 -5.73 34.96 1.54
N LEU A 74 -5.21 35.10 0.29
CA LEU A 74 -5.94 34.65 -0.91
C LEU A 74 -6.23 33.16 -0.92
N ARG A 75 -5.35 32.36 -0.34
CA ARG A 75 -5.52 30.90 -0.28
C ARG A 75 -6.69 30.47 0.60
N ARG A 76 -6.98 31.21 1.68
CA ARG A 76 -8.15 30.96 2.54
C ARG A 76 -9.46 31.10 1.79
N TRP A 77 -9.51 31.93 0.74
CA TRP A 77 -10.71 32.11 -0.10
C TRP A 77 -10.90 31.00 -1.12
N LEU A 78 -9.84 30.23 -1.40
CA LEU A 78 -9.87 29.14 -2.38
C LEU A 78 -10.31 27.80 -1.78
N LEU A 79 -10.43 27.71 -0.46
CA LEU A 79 -10.80 26.51 0.27
C LEU A 79 -11.91 26.83 1.29
N PRO A 80 -12.79 25.86 1.57
CA PRO A 80 -13.80 26.04 2.61
C PRO A 80 -13.13 26.20 3.98
N SER A 81 -13.78 26.93 4.88
CA SER A 81 -13.38 26.97 6.28
C SER A 81 -13.76 25.64 6.93
N VAL A 82 -12.78 24.97 7.54
CA VAL A 82 -12.95 23.69 8.23
C VAL A 82 -12.13 23.69 9.52
N ASP A 83 -12.57 22.96 10.51
CA ASP A 83 -11.89 22.87 11.80
C ASP A 83 -10.67 21.94 11.74
N MET A 84 -10.74 20.91 10.92
CA MET A 84 -9.66 19.95 10.72
C MET A 84 -9.53 19.55 9.25
N VAL A 85 -8.29 19.33 8.84
CA VAL A 85 -7.97 18.68 7.55
C VAL A 85 -7.17 17.42 7.81
N HIS A 86 -7.55 16.34 7.14
CA HIS A 86 -6.75 15.13 7.06
C HIS A 86 -6.12 15.02 5.67
N TRP A 87 -4.80 15.17 5.59
CA TRP A 87 -4.03 14.82 4.40
C TRP A 87 -3.69 13.33 4.43
N THR A 88 -4.21 12.61 3.47
CA THR A 88 -4.10 11.15 3.36
C THR A 88 -2.71 10.66 2.97
N ASN A 89 -1.76 11.57 2.72
CA ASN A 89 -0.35 11.23 2.49
C ASN A 89 0.58 12.42 2.79
N GLN A 90 1.85 12.14 3.08
CA GLN A 90 2.89 13.13 3.40
C GLN A 90 3.38 13.94 2.19
N PHE A 91 2.95 13.62 0.98
CA PHE A 91 3.39 14.30 -0.24
C PHE A 91 2.40 15.33 -0.78
N TYR A 92 1.42 15.73 0.05
CA TYR A 92 0.49 16.79 -0.32
C TYR A 92 1.24 18.06 -0.76
N LYS A 93 0.67 18.76 -1.75
CA LYS A 93 1.38 19.87 -2.42
C LYS A 93 1.00 21.26 -1.89
N PHE A 94 0.08 21.36 -0.96
CA PHE A 94 -0.35 22.63 -0.40
C PHE A 94 0.63 23.08 0.68
N ARG A 95 1.09 24.35 0.56
CA ARG A 95 2.16 24.90 1.42
C ARG A 95 1.65 25.64 2.65
N VAL A 96 0.34 25.70 2.86
CA VAL A 96 -0.27 26.49 3.92
C VAL A 96 -1.18 25.65 4.75
N ARG A 97 -1.10 25.83 6.06
CA ARG A 97 -2.06 25.31 7.00
C ARG A 97 -3.42 25.96 6.72
N ILE A 98 -4.37 25.16 6.27
CA ILE A 98 -5.70 25.59 5.82
C ILE A 98 -6.78 25.41 6.88
N ALA A 99 -6.45 24.75 8.00
CA ALA A 99 -7.31 24.50 9.14
C ALA A 99 -6.54 24.66 10.45
N PRO A 100 -7.22 24.91 11.58
CA PRO A 100 -6.60 24.93 12.91
C PRO A 100 -5.93 23.62 13.27
N LYS A 101 -6.55 22.50 12.91
CA LYS A 101 -6.03 21.15 13.11
C LYS A 101 -5.68 20.51 11.78
N LEU A 102 -4.50 19.90 11.72
CA LEU A 102 -3.99 19.22 10.53
C LEU A 102 -3.45 17.85 10.90
N LEU A 103 -4.14 16.81 10.47
CA LEU A 103 -3.68 15.43 10.53
C LEU A 103 -2.99 15.06 9.21
N VAL A 104 -1.85 14.40 9.28
CA VAL A 104 -1.13 13.87 8.10
C VAL A 104 -0.87 12.39 8.29
N THR A 105 -1.34 11.58 7.34
CA THR A 105 -0.95 10.16 7.27
C THR A 105 0.38 10.02 6.53
N VAL A 106 1.31 9.31 7.16
CA VAL A 106 2.62 9.01 6.62
C VAL A 106 2.66 7.54 6.18
N HIS A 107 2.87 7.32 4.88
CA HIS A 107 2.90 5.98 4.29
C HIS A 107 4.28 5.34 4.32
N ASP A 108 5.32 6.11 4.09
CA ASP A 108 6.69 5.62 4.08
C ASP A 108 7.71 6.76 4.04
N PHE A 109 8.95 6.41 4.38
CA PHE A 109 10.14 7.17 4.06
C PHE A 109 11.06 6.39 3.09
N ASN A 110 10.47 5.59 2.22
CA ASN A 110 11.16 4.73 1.25
C ASN A 110 12.19 5.46 0.40
N PHE A 111 12.06 6.77 0.21
CA PHE A 111 13.06 7.58 -0.46
C PHE A 111 14.38 7.66 0.33
N MET A 112 14.37 7.38 1.63
CA MET A 112 15.57 7.30 2.45
C MET A 112 16.35 6.01 2.22
N HIS A 113 15.67 4.95 1.76
CA HIS A 113 16.23 3.64 1.47
C HIS A 113 16.59 3.44 -0.02
N ASN A 114 16.43 4.48 -0.83
CA ASN A 114 16.75 4.43 -2.26
C ASN A 114 18.21 4.77 -2.52
N GLU A 115 18.69 4.34 -3.68
CA GLU A 115 19.98 4.73 -4.26
C GLU A 115 20.08 6.24 -4.58
N ILE A 116 19.00 7.00 -4.41
CA ILE A 116 19.03 8.46 -4.54
C ILE A 116 20.00 9.00 -3.48
N THR A 117 21.12 9.51 -3.95
CA THR A 117 22.21 10.00 -3.07
C THR A 117 22.30 11.52 -3.06
N GLY A 118 23.02 12.06 -2.05
CA GLY A 118 23.44 13.44 -2.04
C GLY A 118 22.31 14.47 -1.85
N LEU A 119 22.40 15.57 -2.61
CA LEU A 119 21.54 16.75 -2.47
C LEU A 119 20.03 16.46 -2.71
N HIS A 120 19.70 15.54 -3.62
CA HIS A 120 18.31 15.18 -3.91
C HIS A 120 17.62 14.51 -2.73
N LYS A 121 18.31 13.60 -2.05
CA LYS A 121 17.82 12.92 -0.85
C LYS A 121 17.59 13.91 0.29
N ARG A 122 18.59 14.79 0.53
CA ARG A 122 18.50 15.86 1.54
C ARG A 122 17.36 16.83 1.24
N LYS A 123 17.21 17.26 -0.02
CA LYS A 123 16.12 18.16 -0.44
C LYS A 123 14.75 17.50 -0.22
N LYS A 124 14.62 16.22 -0.57
CA LYS A 124 13.35 15.49 -0.39
C LYS A 124 13.02 15.32 1.10
N LEU A 125 14.00 14.97 1.93
CA LEU A 125 13.84 14.91 3.37
C LEU A 125 13.39 16.27 3.92
N MET A 126 14.12 17.33 3.63
CA MET A 126 13.80 18.69 4.08
C MET A 126 12.38 19.14 3.65
N VAL A 127 11.98 18.84 2.42
CA VAL A 127 10.63 19.20 1.94
C VAL A 127 9.56 18.38 2.66
N THR A 128 9.83 17.10 2.92
CA THR A 128 8.86 16.24 3.61
C THR A 128 8.75 16.63 5.09
N THR A 129 9.86 16.80 5.80
CA THR A 129 9.84 17.19 7.22
C THR A 129 9.18 18.55 7.43
N ARG A 130 9.46 19.56 6.58
CA ARG A 130 8.74 20.85 6.63
C ARG A 130 7.23 20.73 6.46
N ARG A 131 6.73 19.72 5.77
CA ARG A 131 5.29 19.46 5.68
C ARG A 131 4.77 18.81 6.96
N LEU A 132 5.53 17.90 7.52
CA LEU A 132 5.19 17.28 8.81
C LEU A 132 5.23 18.30 9.95
N ASP A 133 6.14 19.29 9.92
CA ASP A 133 6.18 20.43 10.88
C ASP A 133 4.89 21.25 10.89
N GLN A 134 4.17 21.30 9.77
CA GLN A 134 2.87 21.99 9.70
C GLN A 134 1.71 21.17 10.27
N ALA A 135 1.89 19.85 10.38
CA ALA A 135 0.90 18.99 10.98
C ALA A 135 0.76 19.25 12.48
N THR A 136 -0.46 19.19 12.98
CA THR A 136 -0.74 19.17 14.42
C THR A 136 -0.72 17.75 14.95
N HIS A 137 -1.01 16.78 14.09
CA HIS A 137 -1.11 15.37 14.41
C HIS A 137 -0.56 14.54 13.26
N LEU A 138 -0.01 13.37 13.58
CA LEU A 138 0.50 12.42 12.60
C LEU A 138 -0.21 11.07 12.76
N SER A 139 -0.39 10.35 11.65
CA SER A 139 -0.69 8.94 11.68
C SER A 139 0.30 8.17 10.82
N PHE A 140 0.64 6.97 11.22
CA PHE A 140 1.57 6.09 10.50
C PHE A 140 0.86 4.79 10.14
N ILE A 141 1.08 4.28 8.93
CA ILE A 141 0.40 3.07 8.44
C ILE A 141 0.97 1.75 8.95
N SER A 142 2.08 1.81 9.70
CA SER A 142 2.71 0.67 10.36
C SER A 142 3.64 1.16 11.49
N ASN A 143 3.95 0.30 12.47
CA ASN A 143 4.96 0.60 13.48
C ASN A 143 6.34 0.82 12.86
N PHE A 144 6.65 0.05 11.82
CA PHE A 144 7.88 0.26 11.06
C PHE A 144 7.95 1.69 10.50
N THR A 145 6.87 2.17 9.87
CA THR A 145 6.86 3.53 9.28
C THR A 145 7.08 4.60 10.34
N GLU A 146 6.47 4.47 11.51
CA GLU A 146 6.71 5.40 12.63
C GLU A 146 8.18 5.39 13.07
N GLN A 147 8.75 4.21 13.30
CA GLN A 147 10.13 4.05 13.72
C GLN A 147 11.12 4.53 12.66
N ASP A 148 10.83 4.26 11.37
CA ASP A 148 11.66 4.70 10.27
C ASP A 148 11.69 6.22 10.13
N VAL A 149 10.54 6.88 10.29
CA VAL A 149 10.46 8.35 10.32
C VAL A 149 11.27 8.91 11.50
N LYS A 150 11.15 8.33 12.71
CA LYS A 150 11.91 8.74 13.90
C LYS A 150 13.43 8.70 13.72
N ARG A 151 13.95 7.84 12.85
CA ARG A 151 15.39 7.79 12.52
C ARG A 151 15.91 9.05 11.81
N TYR A 152 15.03 9.78 11.11
CA TYR A 152 15.40 10.91 10.26
C TYR A 152 14.76 12.22 10.66
N TYR A 153 13.73 12.18 11.48
CA TYR A 153 12.94 13.33 11.88
C TYR A 153 12.33 13.14 13.26
N ASP A 154 12.75 13.99 14.20
CA ASP A 154 12.26 14.02 15.58
C ASP A 154 10.98 14.88 15.64
N PHE A 155 9.84 14.27 15.32
CA PHE A 155 8.56 14.94 15.42
C PHE A 155 8.07 15.02 16.88
N LYS A 156 7.37 16.12 17.20
CA LYS A 156 6.85 16.38 18.56
C LYS A 156 5.32 16.32 18.62
N GLN A 157 4.68 16.22 17.47
CA GLN A 157 3.24 16.17 17.37
C GLN A 157 2.70 14.86 17.96
N PRO A 158 1.51 14.87 18.60
CA PRO A 158 0.78 13.65 18.90
C PRO A 158 0.64 12.76 17.66
N ALA A 159 0.88 11.48 17.84
CA ALA A 159 0.92 10.55 16.74
C ALA A 159 0.26 9.22 17.10
N ARG A 160 -0.34 8.56 16.09
CA ARG A 160 -0.88 7.20 16.22
C ARG A 160 -0.44 6.32 15.07
N VAL A 161 -0.15 5.06 15.36
CA VAL A 161 -0.04 4.03 14.35
C VAL A 161 -1.44 3.47 14.10
N ILE A 162 -1.93 3.64 12.88
CA ILE A 162 -3.19 3.10 12.41
C ILE A 162 -2.85 2.24 11.19
N CYS A 163 -2.77 0.93 11.41
CA CYS A 163 -2.36 0.00 10.38
C CYS A 163 -3.35 0.01 9.20
N ASN A 164 -2.81 -0.09 7.98
CA ASN A 164 -3.65 -0.27 6.81
C ASN A 164 -4.49 -1.54 6.94
N GLY A 165 -5.70 -1.47 6.41
CA GLY A 165 -6.49 -2.64 6.11
C GLY A 165 -6.14 -3.25 4.77
N VAL A 166 -6.72 -4.38 4.48
CA VAL A 166 -6.71 -5.03 3.17
C VAL A 166 -8.13 -5.43 2.79
N THR A 167 -8.48 -5.20 1.55
CA THR A 167 -9.74 -5.68 0.99
C THR A 167 -9.62 -7.19 0.77
N ASN A 168 -10.48 -7.97 1.42
CA ASN A 168 -10.51 -9.40 1.18
C ASN A 168 -11.00 -9.68 -0.25
N LEU A 169 -10.10 -10.12 -1.09
CA LEU A 169 -10.39 -10.45 -2.48
C LEU A 169 -10.93 -11.89 -2.64
N ASN A 170 -10.90 -12.71 -1.59
CA ASN A 170 -11.39 -14.09 -1.60
C ASN A 170 -12.92 -14.15 -1.43
N THR A 171 -13.64 -13.74 -2.46
CA THR A 171 -15.11 -13.60 -2.47
C THR A 171 -15.82 -14.42 -3.53
N LYS A 172 -15.07 -15.13 -4.38
CA LYS A 172 -15.60 -15.95 -5.49
C LYS A 172 -15.31 -17.43 -5.26
N THR A 173 -16.02 -18.32 -5.98
CA THR A 173 -15.69 -19.74 -6.02
C THR A 173 -14.44 -19.98 -6.87
N GLN A 174 -13.80 -21.15 -6.69
CA GLN A 174 -12.62 -21.51 -7.49
C GLN A 174 -12.93 -21.54 -8.98
N GLU A 175 -14.10 -22.02 -9.38
CA GLU A 175 -14.53 -22.05 -10.78
C GLU A 175 -14.65 -20.65 -11.39
N GLN A 176 -15.13 -19.68 -10.59
CA GLN A 176 -15.20 -18.29 -11.03
C GLN A 176 -13.81 -17.68 -11.20
N TYR A 177 -12.86 -18.00 -10.31
CA TYR A 177 -11.47 -17.55 -10.47
C TYR A 177 -10.80 -18.21 -11.68
N ASP A 178 -11.09 -19.47 -11.95
CA ASP A 178 -10.51 -20.19 -13.09
C ASP A 178 -10.91 -19.55 -14.44
N LYS A 179 -12.16 -19.09 -14.56
CA LYS A 179 -12.63 -18.32 -15.71
C LYS A 179 -11.86 -17.01 -15.92
N GLU A 180 -11.48 -16.33 -14.85
CA GLU A 180 -10.68 -15.10 -14.94
C GLU A 180 -9.25 -15.36 -15.48
N LEU A 181 -8.75 -16.59 -15.39
CA LEU A 181 -7.43 -16.97 -15.89
C LEU A 181 -7.44 -17.56 -17.29
N GLU A 182 -8.64 -17.80 -17.87
CA GLU A 182 -8.76 -18.30 -19.22
C GLU A 182 -8.08 -17.35 -20.23
N GLY A 183 -7.30 -17.93 -21.13
CA GLY A 183 -6.55 -17.19 -22.14
C GLY A 183 -5.30 -16.44 -21.67
N MET A 184 -4.99 -16.45 -20.36
CA MET A 184 -3.79 -15.80 -19.82
C MET A 184 -2.52 -16.64 -19.95
N GLY A 185 -2.59 -17.89 -20.40
CA GLY A 185 -1.43 -18.79 -20.52
C GLY A 185 -0.79 -19.17 -19.16
N VAL A 186 -1.54 -19.06 -18.09
CA VAL A 186 -1.07 -19.32 -16.73
C VAL A 186 -1.16 -20.83 -16.43
N PRO A 187 -0.10 -21.50 -15.92
CA PRO A 187 -0.16 -22.91 -15.55
C PRO A 187 -1.02 -23.14 -14.30
N LYS A 188 -1.37 -24.41 -14.04
CA LYS A 188 -2.22 -24.75 -12.87
C LYS A 188 -1.54 -24.50 -11.54
N ASN A 189 -0.22 -24.69 -11.45
CA ASN A 189 0.59 -24.56 -10.24
C ASN A 189 1.72 -23.58 -10.52
N PHE A 190 1.84 -22.52 -9.74
CA PHE A 190 2.88 -21.52 -9.93
C PHE A 190 3.16 -20.74 -8.63
N LEU A 191 4.36 -20.20 -8.54
CA LEU A 191 4.73 -19.13 -7.64
C LEU A 191 4.32 -17.79 -8.24
N PHE A 192 3.91 -16.86 -7.43
CA PHE A 192 3.36 -15.60 -7.90
C PHE A 192 4.17 -14.40 -7.41
N HIS A 193 4.44 -13.45 -8.29
CA HIS A 193 4.92 -12.13 -7.90
C HIS A 193 4.07 -11.04 -8.55
N ILE A 194 3.69 -10.03 -7.78
CA ILE A 194 2.99 -8.86 -8.26
C ILE A 194 3.58 -7.59 -7.65
N SER A 195 3.99 -6.65 -8.51
CA SER A 195 4.44 -5.32 -8.07
C SER A 195 4.53 -4.35 -9.26
N ARG A 196 4.75 -3.06 -8.97
CA ARG A 196 5.37 -2.17 -9.94
C ARG A 196 6.86 -2.50 -9.97
N TRP A 197 7.33 -3.10 -11.04
CA TRP A 197 8.70 -3.61 -11.13
C TRP A 197 9.74 -2.51 -10.99
N SER A 198 10.71 -2.78 -10.16
CA SER A 198 11.83 -1.88 -9.89
C SER A 198 12.93 -2.66 -9.17
N ARG A 199 14.12 -2.09 -9.08
CA ARG A 199 15.22 -2.70 -8.31
C ARG A 199 14.82 -3.06 -6.88
N LYS A 200 14.03 -2.20 -6.22
CA LYS A 200 13.57 -2.44 -4.85
C LYS A 200 12.66 -3.65 -4.68
N LYS A 201 11.97 -4.05 -5.74
CA LYS A 201 11.08 -5.22 -5.71
C LYS A 201 11.83 -6.51 -6.02
N ASN A 202 13.13 -6.42 -6.31
CA ASN A 202 14.03 -7.54 -6.57
C ASN A 202 13.54 -8.52 -7.65
N VAL A 203 12.84 -7.99 -8.68
CA VAL A 203 12.29 -8.82 -9.76
C VAL A 203 13.38 -9.58 -10.49
N ILE A 204 14.54 -8.95 -10.74
CA ILE A 204 15.68 -9.61 -11.39
C ILE A 204 16.21 -10.76 -10.52
N LEU A 205 16.32 -10.54 -9.22
CA LEU A 205 16.76 -11.59 -8.28
C LEU A 205 15.76 -12.76 -8.21
N ILE A 206 14.44 -12.47 -8.32
CA ILE A 206 13.43 -13.54 -8.45
C ILE A 206 13.69 -14.38 -9.71
N LEU A 207 14.02 -13.74 -10.84
CA LEU A 207 14.33 -14.45 -12.08
C LEU A 207 15.63 -15.29 -11.95
N GLU A 208 16.66 -14.76 -11.33
CA GLU A 208 17.89 -15.50 -11.03
C GLU A 208 17.61 -16.71 -10.12
N MET A 209 16.76 -16.54 -9.11
CA MET A 209 16.32 -17.63 -8.23
C MET A 209 15.58 -18.71 -9.02
N MET A 210 14.74 -18.37 -10.01
CA MET A 210 13.97 -19.34 -10.80
C MET A 210 14.86 -20.29 -11.60
N LYS A 211 16.10 -19.91 -11.94
CA LYS A 211 17.10 -20.82 -12.52
C LYS A 211 17.39 -22.02 -11.61
N HIS A 212 17.30 -21.83 -10.29
CA HIS A 212 17.51 -22.86 -9.29
C HIS A 212 16.23 -23.60 -8.88
N LEU A 213 15.10 -23.29 -9.50
CA LEU A 213 13.78 -23.89 -9.26
C LEU A 213 13.17 -24.42 -10.57
N PRO A 214 13.82 -25.34 -11.30
CA PRO A 214 13.36 -25.78 -12.61
C PRO A 214 11.99 -26.47 -12.58
N ASP A 215 11.60 -27.07 -11.44
CA ASP A 215 10.34 -27.77 -11.24
C ASP A 215 9.20 -26.83 -10.81
N GLU A 216 9.50 -25.58 -10.51
CA GLU A 216 8.53 -24.55 -10.18
C GLU A 216 8.32 -23.59 -11.36
N HIS A 217 7.13 -23.03 -11.46
CA HIS A 217 6.80 -22.02 -12.46
C HIS A 217 6.51 -20.68 -11.79
N LEU A 218 7.00 -19.58 -12.36
CA LEU A 218 6.71 -18.23 -11.89
C LEU A 218 5.69 -17.57 -12.81
N VAL A 219 4.65 -17.00 -12.23
CA VAL A 219 3.80 -16.00 -12.89
C VAL A 219 4.17 -14.62 -12.36
N LEU A 220 4.60 -13.77 -13.28
CA LEU A 220 5.08 -12.42 -13.00
C LEU A 220 4.06 -11.39 -13.47
N ALA A 221 3.38 -10.72 -12.53
CA ALA A 221 2.42 -9.65 -12.81
C ALA A 221 3.00 -8.27 -12.46
N GLY A 222 2.53 -7.26 -13.17
CA GLY A 222 2.92 -5.86 -12.97
C GLY A 222 3.55 -5.24 -14.20
N THR A 223 4.06 -4.03 -14.04
CA THR A 223 4.70 -3.25 -15.11
C THR A 223 5.83 -2.41 -14.55
N ALA A 224 6.68 -1.92 -15.44
CA ALA A 224 7.75 -0.99 -15.11
C ALA A 224 7.80 0.18 -16.11
N GLY A 225 8.79 1.06 -15.97
CA GLY A 225 9.19 1.92 -17.06
C GLY A 225 9.98 1.10 -18.11
N GLU A 226 9.92 1.51 -19.37
CA GLU A 226 10.43 0.81 -20.54
C GLU A 226 11.81 0.17 -20.34
N LYS A 227 12.76 0.92 -19.79
CA LYS A 227 14.14 0.43 -19.54
C LYS A 227 14.19 -0.75 -18.56
N PHE A 228 13.38 -0.72 -17.51
CA PHE A 228 13.38 -1.79 -16.53
C PHE A 228 12.58 -3.01 -17.02
N GLU A 229 11.52 -2.75 -17.77
CA GLU A 229 10.73 -3.79 -18.42
C GLU A 229 11.59 -4.57 -19.43
N LYS A 230 12.35 -3.85 -20.29
CA LYS A 230 13.34 -4.47 -21.18
C LYS A 230 14.35 -5.31 -20.39
N LEU A 231 14.87 -4.81 -19.28
CA LEU A 231 15.83 -5.56 -18.45
C LEU A 231 15.22 -6.88 -17.93
N VAL A 232 13.94 -6.90 -17.57
CA VAL A 232 13.24 -8.12 -17.13
C VAL A 232 13.21 -9.15 -18.26
N TYR A 233 12.81 -8.75 -19.47
CA TYR A 233 12.79 -9.67 -20.63
C TYR A 233 14.19 -10.12 -21.06
N ASP A 234 15.17 -9.21 -21.14
CA ASP A 234 16.56 -9.55 -21.44
C ASP A 234 17.12 -10.55 -20.40
N THR A 235 16.73 -10.45 -19.13
CA THR A 235 17.13 -11.39 -18.08
C THR A 235 16.50 -12.77 -18.28
N ILE A 236 15.21 -12.84 -18.61
CA ILE A 236 14.52 -14.11 -18.89
C ILE A 236 15.22 -14.82 -20.06
N GLU A 237 15.52 -14.09 -21.13
CA GLU A 237 16.21 -14.64 -22.31
C GLU A 237 17.62 -15.09 -21.99
N SER A 238 18.43 -14.24 -21.35
CA SER A 238 19.84 -14.53 -21.04
C SER A 238 20.01 -15.72 -20.08
N LEU A 239 19.09 -15.90 -19.15
CA LEU A 239 19.05 -17.05 -18.25
C LEU A 239 18.34 -18.28 -18.85
N GLN A 240 17.79 -18.16 -20.07
CA GLN A 240 17.06 -19.20 -20.77
C GLN A 240 15.91 -19.79 -19.95
N LEU A 241 15.19 -18.96 -19.20
CA LEU A 241 14.11 -19.38 -18.32
C LEU A 241 12.89 -19.81 -19.13
N LYS A 242 12.49 -21.08 -19.04
CA LYS A 242 11.29 -21.65 -19.66
C LYS A 242 10.12 -21.75 -18.67
N ASN A 243 10.39 -21.49 -17.40
CA ASN A 243 9.46 -21.63 -16.27
C ASN A 243 8.99 -20.27 -15.73
N VAL A 244 8.86 -19.26 -16.61
CA VAL A 244 8.36 -17.92 -16.28
C VAL A 244 7.30 -17.49 -17.28
N THR A 245 6.13 -17.10 -16.79
CA THR A 245 5.07 -16.44 -17.57
C THR A 245 4.91 -15.01 -17.11
N VAL A 246 5.06 -14.07 -18.02
CA VAL A 246 4.84 -12.63 -17.77
C VAL A 246 3.44 -12.27 -18.22
N VAL A 247 2.55 -11.90 -17.29
CA VAL A 247 1.17 -11.54 -17.58
C VAL A 247 0.94 -10.02 -17.63
N GLY A 248 1.96 -9.23 -17.34
CA GLY A 248 1.87 -7.77 -17.38
C GLY A 248 0.91 -7.20 -16.32
N LYS A 249 0.23 -6.11 -16.68
CA LYS A 249 -0.76 -5.46 -15.81
C LYS A 249 -2.03 -6.30 -15.72
N VAL A 250 -2.47 -6.59 -14.52
CA VAL A 250 -3.68 -7.37 -14.24
C VAL A 250 -4.77 -6.51 -13.59
N SER A 251 -6.01 -6.88 -13.78
CA SER A 251 -7.16 -6.32 -13.07
C SER A 251 -7.20 -6.79 -11.61
N GLY A 252 -8.08 -6.20 -10.80
CA GLY A 252 -8.31 -6.68 -9.43
C GLY A 252 -8.84 -8.11 -9.39
N GLU A 253 -9.71 -8.48 -10.33
CA GLU A 253 -10.28 -9.82 -10.47
C GLU A 253 -9.23 -10.84 -10.90
N GLN A 254 -8.43 -10.50 -11.91
CA GLN A 254 -7.31 -11.33 -12.34
C GLN A 254 -6.26 -11.52 -11.22
N LYS A 255 -5.96 -10.46 -10.45
CA LYS A 255 -5.09 -10.57 -9.26
C LYS A 255 -5.65 -11.55 -8.24
N ALA A 256 -6.94 -11.46 -7.94
CA ALA A 256 -7.61 -12.38 -7.02
C ALA A 256 -7.54 -13.83 -7.52
N ALA A 257 -7.78 -14.04 -8.80
CA ALA A 257 -7.69 -15.34 -9.42
C ALA A 257 -6.26 -15.93 -9.38
N LEU A 258 -5.25 -15.10 -9.66
CA LEU A 258 -3.84 -15.51 -9.54
C LEU A 258 -3.47 -15.88 -8.10
N LEU A 259 -3.93 -15.09 -7.12
CA LEU A 259 -3.73 -15.38 -5.71
C LEU A 259 -4.46 -16.66 -5.26
N SER A 260 -5.67 -16.93 -5.76
CA SER A 260 -6.41 -18.15 -5.43
C SER A 260 -5.69 -19.42 -5.90
N ARG A 261 -4.95 -19.35 -6.99
CA ARG A 261 -4.29 -20.49 -7.66
C ARG A 261 -2.82 -20.67 -7.32
N CYS A 262 -2.12 -19.61 -6.92
CA CYS A 262 -0.69 -19.73 -6.68
C CYS A 262 -0.36 -20.70 -5.54
N LYS A 263 0.83 -21.29 -5.60
CA LYS A 263 1.42 -22.09 -4.52
C LYS A 263 1.91 -21.20 -3.38
N GLY A 264 2.33 -19.98 -3.70
CA GLY A 264 2.82 -18.99 -2.75
C GLY A 264 3.22 -17.68 -3.43
N LEU A 265 3.30 -16.62 -2.65
CA LEU A 265 3.71 -15.29 -3.08
C LEU A 265 5.22 -15.09 -2.86
N LEU A 266 5.95 -14.72 -3.91
CA LEU A 266 7.35 -14.28 -3.81
C LEU A 266 7.37 -12.75 -3.66
N PHE A 267 7.81 -12.24 -2.52
CA PHE A 267 7.80 -10.79 -2.29
C PHE A 267 9.09 -10.32 -1.57
N PRO A 268 10.27 -10.49 -2.22
CA PRO A 268 11.57 -10.12 -1.65
C PRO A 268 11.85 -8.62 -1.75
N SER A 269 10.87 -7.79 -1.40
CA SER A 269 10.98 -6.34 -1.51
C SER A 269 11.99 -5.79 -0.49
N MET A 270 12.81 -4.83 -0.94
CA MET A 270 13.80 -4.13 -0.12
C MET A 270 13.20 -2.98 0.70
N SER A 271 12.03 -2.49 0.30
CA SER A 271 11.45 -1.29 0.93
C SER A 271 9.94 -1.22 0.70
N GLU A 272 9.21 -1.37 1.80
CA GLU A 272 7.75 -1.26 1.85
C GLU A 272 7.33 -0.37 3.03
N GLY A 273 6.23 0.36 2.84
CA GLY A 273 5.57 1.02 3.97
C GLY A 273 4.61 0.10 4.70
N PHE A 274 4.07 -0.94 4.00
CA PHE A 274 3.16 -1.93 4.57
C PHE A 274 3.35 -3.32 3.93
N GLY A 275 2.99 -3.49 2.66
CA GLY A 275 3.09 -4.79 1.98
C GLY A 275 1.71 -5.40 1.70
N LEU A 276 0.78 -4.63 1.11
CA LEU A 276 -0.57 -5.08 0.78
C LEU A 276 -0.63 -6.47 0.11
N PRO A 277 0.22 -6.79 -0.91
CA PRO A 277 0.19 -8.09 -1.56
C PRO A 277 0.40 -9.29 -0.62
N VAL A 278 1.15 -9.10 0.47
CA VAL A 278 1.38 -10.15 1.46
C VAL A 278 0.10 -10.50 2.20
N VAL A 279 -0.64 -9.48 2.67
CA VAL A 279 -1.92 -9.71 3.35
C VAL A 279 -2.99 -10.20 2.37
N GLU A 280 -2.97 -9.71 1.13
CA GLU A 280 -3.86 -10.22 0.07
C GLU A 280 -3.64 -11.74 -0.16
N ALA A 281 -2.39 -12.19 -0.22
CA ALA A 281 -2.08 -13.63 -0.32
C ALA A 281 -2.56 -14.41 0.91
N MET A 282 -2.39 -13.85 2.10
CA MET A 282 -2.88 -14.46 3.35
C MET A 282 -4.41 -14.61 3.37
N CYS A 283 -5.20 -13.70 2.76
CA CYS A 283 -6.65 -13.85 2.63
C CYS A 283 -7.04 -15.13 1.87
N PHE A 284 -6.19 -15.57 0.94
CA PHE A 284 -6.35 -16.83 0.22
C PHE A 284 -5.67 -18.02 0.94
N GLY A 285 -5.12 -17.80 2.11
CA GLY A 285 -4.35 -18.83 2.84
C GLY A 285 -3.03 -19.19 2.15
N LYS A 286 -2.46 -18.33 1.30
CA LYS A 286 -1.25 -18.63 0.55
C LYS A 286 0.00 -18.18 1.29
N PRO A 287 1.04 -19.04 1.39
CA PRO A 287 2.30 -18.71 2.03
C PRO A 287 3.02 -17.60 1.25
N SER A 288 3.78 -16.78 1.96
CA SER A 288 4.57 -15.70 1.39
C SER A 288 6.04 -15.85 1.75
N PHE A 289 6.91 -15.58 0.76
CA PHE A 289 8.37 -15.62 0.87
C PHE A 289 8.89 -14.17 0.83
N LEU A 290 9.42 -13.68 1.94
CA LEU A 290 9.65 -12.28 2.23
C LEU A 290 11.10 -12.00 2.60
N THR A 291 11.54 -10.75 2.47
CA THR A 291 12.75 -10.26 3.18
C THR A 291 12.39 -9.91 4.63
N ARG A 292 13.39 -9.92 5.53
CA ARG A 292 13.25 -9.41 6.90
C ARG A 292 13.43 -7.88 6.97
N LEU A 293 13.02 -7.15 5.92
CA LEU A 293 13.25 -5.72 5.79
C LEU A 293 11.96 -4.93 5.92
N THR A 294 12.09 -3.74 6.46
CA THR A 294 11.04 -2.72 6.56
C THR A 294 9.78 -3.24 7.28
N SER A 295 8.59 -3.01 6.75
CA SER A 295 7.32 -3.45 7.36
C SER A 295 7.00 -4.93 7.14
N LEU A 296 7.75 -5.65 6.31
CA LEU A 296 7.43 -7.03 5.94
C LEU A 296 7.41 -8.00 7.13
N PRO A 297 8.33 -7.93 8.11
CA PRO A 297 8.24 -8.77 9.33
C PRO A 297 7.02 -8.44 10.19
N GLU A 298 6.65 -7.14 10.29
CA GLU A 298 5.45 -6.71 11.02
C GLU A 298 4.18 -7.26 10.38
N VAL A 299 4.10 -7.27 9.05
CA VAL A 299 2.94 -7.78 8.30
C VAL A 299 2.94 -9.29 8.19
N GLY A 300 4.07 -9.87 7.80
CA GLY A 300 4.25 -11.31 7.59
C GLY A 300 4.11 -12.14 8.86
N GLY A 301 4.61 -11.63 9.98
CA GLY A 301 4.64 -12.37 11.26
C GLY A 301 5.45 -13.66 11.18
N ASP A 302 5.26 -14.55 12.14
CA ASP A 302 6.00 -15.81 12.25
C ASP A 302 5.48 -16.92 11.30
N ILE A 303 4.39 -16.63 10.60
CA ILE A 303 3.75 -17.60 9.68
C ILE A 303 4.19 -17.43 8.22
N SER A 304 5.02 -16.43 7.93
CA SER A 304 5.66 -16.22 6.61
C SER A 304 7.06 -16.82 6.58
N TYR A 305 7.53 -17.16 5.40
CA TYR A 305 8.89 -17.64 5.18
C TYR A 305 9.79 -16.47 4.82
N TYR A 306 10.97 -16.41 5.41
CA TYR A 306 11.88 -15.29 5.24
C TYR A 306 13.20 -15.71 4.61
N PHE A 307 13.65 -14.93 3.66
CA PHE A 307 14.98 -15.05 3.09
C PHE A 307 16.02 -14.52 4.08
N ASP A 308 16.92 -15.38 4.51
CA ASP A 308 18.07 -15.01 5.37
C ASP A 308 19.23 -14.46 4.53
N SER A 309 19.30 -14.83 3.26
CA SER A 309 20.23 -14.36 2.26
C SER A 309 19.48 -13.91 1.00
N LEU A 310 20.04 -12.94 0.28
CA LEU A 310 19.59 -12.54 -1.05
C LEU A 310 20.45 -13.16 -2.16
N ASP A 311 21.13 -14.26 -1.88
CA ASP A 311 21.68 -15.12 -2.91
C ASP A 311 20.59 -15.96 -3.57
N ALA A 312 20.59 -16.04 -4.88
CA ALA A 312 19.53 -16.69 -5.66
C ALA A 312 19.37 -18.17 -5.31
N LYS A 313 20.45 -18.90 -5.02
CA LYS A 313 20.43 -20.30 -4.63
C LYS A 313 19.88 -20.50 -3.22
N ASP A 314 20.29 -19.65 -2.28
CA ASP A 314 19.79 -19.70 -0.90
C ASP A 314 18.30 -19.35 -0.85
N MET A 315 17.86 -18.37 -1.64
CA MET A 315 16.46 -18.04 -1.79
C MET A 315 15.65 -19.21 -2.36
N ALA A 316 16.16 -19.90 -3.37
CA ALA A 316 15.52 -21.08 -3.94
C ALA A 316 15.37 -22.20 -2.90
N GLU A 317 16.37 -22.39 -2.05
CA GLU A 317 16.31 -23.39 -0.96
C GLU A 317 15.25 -23.00 0.09
N THR A 318 15.16 -21.72 0.43
CA THR A 318 14.12 -21.21 1.32
C THR A 318 12.71 -21.45 0.75
N VAL A 319 12.52 -21.24 -0.56
CA VAL A 319 11.25 -21.54 -1.24
C VAL A 319 10.92 -23.02 -1.18
N ARG A 320 11.87 -23.93 -1.50
CA ARG A 320 11.64 -25.38 -1.42
C ARG A 320 11.22 -25.82 -0.02
N LYS A 321 11.99 -25.41 0.99
CA LYS A 321 11.70 -25.75 2.40
C LYS A 321 10.35 -25.21 2.84
N GLY A 322 10.05 -23.95 2.50
CA GLY A 322 8.79 -23.32 2.86
C GLY A 322 7.58 -23.98 2.18
N LEU A 323 7.70 -24.37 0.90
CA LEU A 323 6.63 -25.10 0.21
C LEU A 323 6.43 -26.50 0.80
N ALA A 324 7.52 -27.21 1.11
CA ALA A 324 7.44 -28.53 1.74
C ALA A 324 6.83 -28.44 3.15
N ASP A 325 7.27 -27.44 3.94
CA ASP A 325 6.70 -27.19 5.25
C ASP A 325 5.22 -26.80 5.14
N TYR A 326 4.84 -25.91 4.23
CA TYR A 326 3.43 -25.59 4.01
C TYR A 326 2.59 -26.81 3.64
N ALA A 327 3.11 -27.69 2.78
CA ALA A 327 2.44 -28.90 2.34
C ALA A 327 2.27 -29.96 3.45
N SER A 328 3.01 -29.88 4.56
CA SER A 328 2.90 -30.79 5.68
C SER A 328 1.58 -30.66 6.47
N ALA A 329 0.97 -29.46 6.47
CA ALA A 329 -0.29 -29.16 7.15
C ALA A 329 -1.02 -27.98 6.45
N PRO A 330 -1.45 -28.15 5.19
CA PRO A 330 -1.87 -27.02 4.35
C PRO A 330 -3.13 -26.33 4.88
N GLU A 331 -4.09 -27.05 5.41
CA GLU A 331 -5.34 -26.51 5.93
C GLU A 331 -5.11 -25.69 7.20
N GLU A 332 -4.34 -26.24 8.15
CA GLU A 332 -3.99 -25.54 9.40
C GLU A 332 -3.20 -24.25 9.11
N LYS A 333 -2.20 -24.34 8.22
CA LYS A 333 -1.37 -23.18 7.87
C LYS A 333 -2.16 -22.14 7.09
N ALA A 334 -3.03 -22.55 6.17
CA ALA A 334 -3.92 -21.62 5.47
C ALA A 334 -4.85 -20.89 6.43
N GLU A 335 -5.38 -21.58 7.43
CA GLU A 335 -6.26 -20.98 8.43
C GLU A 335 -5.50 -19.95 9.29
N LYS A 336 -4.28 -20.25 9.76
CA LYS A 336 -3.43 -19.31 10.48
C LYS A 336 -3.12 -18.06 9.65
N LEU A 337 -2.86 -18.22 8.34
CA LEU A 337 -2.64 -17.10 7.42
C LEU A 337 -3.89 -16.23 7.30
N LYS A 338 -5.08 -16.81 7.15
CA LYS A 338 -6.35 -16.06 7.10
C LYS A 338 -6.64 -15.34 8.41
N GLN A 339 -6.38 -15.97 9.56
CA GLN A 339 -6.52 -15.33 10.87
C GLN A 339 -5.60 -14.12 11.01
N ARG A 340 -4.37 -14.23 10.52
CA ARG A 340 -3.47 -13.08 10.51
C ARG A 340 -3.96 -11.98 9.56
N ALA A 341 -4.42 -12.32 8.36
CA ALA A 341 -5.00 -11.35 7.43
C ALA A 341 -6.17 -10.58 8.04
N ALA A 342 -7.01 -11.25 8.83
CA ALA A 342 -8.16 -10.63 9.51
C ALA A 342 -7.77 -9.54 10.52
N MET A 343 -6.52 -9.51 10.99
CA MET A 343 -6.01 -8.43 11.85
C MET A 343 -5.87 -7.11 11.10
N PHE A 344 -5.79 -7.14 9.77
CA PHE A 344 -5.60 -5.97 8.90
C PHE A 344 -6.92 -5.60 8.21
N SER A 345 -7.84 -5.02 8.97
CA SER A 345 -9.18 -4.63 8.50
C SER A 345 -9.27 -3.13 8.24
N TRP A 346 -9.81 -2.75 7.08
CA TRP A 346 -10.15 -1.35 6.80
C TRP A 346 -11.22 -0.80 7.73
N ASP A 347 -12.16 -1.64 8.18
CA ASP A 347 -13.21 -1.20 9.12
C ASP A 347 -12.57 -0.81 10.45
N ARG A 348 -11.65 -1.63 10.98
CA ARG A 348 -10.87 -1.31 12.17
C ARG A 348 -10.04 -0.05 11.98
N ALA A 349 -9.33 0.09 10.86
CA ALA A 349 -8.52 1.28 10.57
C ALA A 349 -9.40 2.54 10.56
N VAL A 350 -10.59 2.48 9.97
CA VAL A 350 -11.53 3.61 9.95
C VAL A 350 -12.08 3.90 11.33
N ASP A 351 -12.39 2.90 12.16
CA ASP A 351 -12.79 3.12 13.55
C ASP A 351 -11.71 3.84 14.35
N GLU A 352 -10.46 3.45 14.18
CA GLU A 352 -9.30 4.11 14.79
C GLU A 352 -9.11 5.56 14.28
N TYR A 353 -9.31 5.82 12.97
CA TYR A 353 -9.32 7.20 12.43
C TYR A 353 -10.47 8.02 12.96
N VAL A 354 -11.68 7.48 13.01
CA VAL A 354 -12.87 8.16 13.58
C VAL A 354 -12.62 8.54 15.03
N GLN A 355 -12.10 7.61 15.82
CA GLN A 355 -11.75 7.91 17.21
C GLN A 355 -10.69 9.00 17.29
N PHE A 356 -9.68 8.96 16.41
CA PHE A 356 -8.63 9.98 16.37
C PHE A 356 -9.18 11.36 15.98
N TYR A 357 -10.12 11.43 15.02
CA TYR A 357 -10.81 12.70 14.69
C TYR A 357 -11.59 13.27 15.87
N ILE A 358 -12.31 12.42 16.59
CA ILE A 358 -13.07 12.82 17.79
C ILE A 358 -12.11 13.37 18.85
N ASP A 359 -11.00 12.68 19.13
CA ASP A 359 -10.02 13.11 20.12
C ASP A 359 -9.37 14.46 19.75
N ILE A 360 -9.01 14.64 18.47
CA ILE A 360 -8.44 15.90 17.94
C ILE A 360 -9.43 17.06 18.05
N LEU A 361 -10.70 16.84 17.69
CA LEU A 361 -11.72 17.91 17.63
C LEU A 361 -12.32 18.21 19.00
N CYS A 362 -12.47 17.22 19.87
CA CYS A 362 -13.07 17.37 21.21
C CYS A 362 -12.01 17.62 22.30
N GLY A 363 -10.72 17.68 21.97
CA GLY A 363 -9.64 17.98 22.93
C GLY A 363 -9.43 16.89 23.99
N LYS A 364 -9.76 15.62 23.67
CA LYS A 364 -9.57 14.47 24.56
C LYS A 364 -8.20 13.79 24.35
N GLU A 365 -7.21 14.54 23.90
CA GLU A 365 -5.85 14.05 23.72
C GLU A 365 -5.16 13.91 25.07
N LYS A 366 -4.78 12.68 25.44
CA LYS A 366 -3.88 12.40 26.56
C LYS A 366 -2.46 12.23 26.05
#